data_c85a67a4a8a68c288fba5e9088ea8a55
#
_entry.id   c85a67a4a8a68c288fba5e9088ea8a55
#
_cell.length_a   1.000
_cell.length_b   1.000
_cell.length_c   1.000
_cell.angle_alpha   90.00
_cell.angle_beta   90.00
_cell.angle_gamma   90.00
#
_symmetry.space_group_name_H-M   'P 1'
#
loop_
_entity.id
_entity.type
_entity.pdbx_description
1 polymer ?
#
loop_
_entity_poly.entity_id
_entity_poly.type
_entity_poly.pdbx_seq_one_letter_code
_entity_poly.pdbx_strand_id
1 'polypeptide(L)'
;MKQTNTFIVLRDKEGNYLAGFQNNERVLAYSEKWSDDIEDALNIPEEYYYGKDKEKYLIMAKMFDAEPIKVQAEYTLTTLDGQELPEPVKDTEDVKDSIKRLLDILAKD
;
A
#
# COMPACT_ATOMS: atom_id res chain seq x y z
N MET A 1 -19.35 -4.29 -2.33
CA MET A 1 -18.58 -3.93 -1.13
C MET A 1 -17.53 -2.88 -1.50
N LYS A 2 -17.37 -1.87 -0.69
CA LYS A 2 -16.38 -0.83 -0.91
C LYS A 2 -15.33 -0.86 0.18
N GLN A 3 -14.07 -0.72 -0.20
CA GLN A 3 -12.95 -0.62 0.72
C GLN A 3 -12.14 0.63 0.39
N THR A 4 -11.66 1.31 1.42
CA THR A 4 -10.86 2.53 1.25
C THR A 4 -9.47 2.29 1.82
N ASN A 5 -8.45 2.66 1.07
CA ASN A 5 -7.07 2.65 1.51
C ASN A 5 -6.55 4.09 1.50
N THR A 6 -5.97 4.52 2.63
CA THR A 6 -5.43 5.87 2.76
C THR A 6 -3.92 5.79 3.00
N PHE A 7 -3.16 6.55 2.23
CA PHE A 7 -1.71 6.57 2.33
C PHE A 7 -1.18 7.93 1.89
N ILE A 8 0.11 8.16 2.14
CA ILE A 8 0.80 9.39 1.78
C ILE A 8 1.78 9.08 0.66
N VAL A 9 1.88 9.99 -0.31
CA VAL A 9 2.89 9.94 -1.37
C VAL A 9 3.61 11.28 -1.43
N LEU A 10 4.82 11.29 -1.98
CA LEU A 10 5.55 12.54 -2.23
C LEU A 10 5.40 12.90 -3.71
N ARG A 11 4.95 14.11 -3.99
CA ARG A 11 4.69 14.60 -5.35
C ARG A 11 5.48 15.87 -5.58
N ASP A 12 6.20 15.95 -6.69
CA ASP A 12 6.96 17.13 -7.05
C ASP A 12 6.09 18.17 -7.80
N LYS A 13 6.68 19.30 -8.17
CA LYS A 13 5.96 20.38 -8.85
C LYS A 13 5.54 20.03 -10.27
N GLU A 14 6.19 19.06 -10.88
CA GLU A 14 5.89 18.63 -12.24
C GLU A 14 4.82 17.53 -12.28
N GLY A 15 4.32 17.10 -11.12
CA GLY A 15 3.30 16.08 -11.03
C GLY A 15 3.83 14.66 -11.01
N ASN A 16 5.13 14.48 -10.74
CA ASN A 16 5.74 13.17 -10.60
C ASN A 16 5.73 12.74 -9.15
N TYR A 17 5.58 11.43 -8.93
CA TYR A 17 5.56 10.80 -7.61
C TYR A 17 6.86 10.09 -7.35
N LEU A 18 7.36 10.20 -6.12
CA LEU A 18 8.51 9.41 -5.69
C LEU A 18 8.12 7.93 -5.68
N ALA A 19 8.77 7.13 -6.52
CA ALA A 19 8.48 5.71 -6.66
C ALA A 19 9.45 4.82 -5.88
N GLY A 20 10.64 5.31 -5.61
CA GLY A 20 11.63 4.58 -4.84
C GLY A 20 12.76 5.46 -4.39
N PHE A 21 13.37 5.08 -3.28
CA PHE A 21 14.53 5.78 -2.73
C PHE A 21 15.49 4.77 -2.13
N GLN A 22 16.75 4.85 -2.51
CA GLN A 22 17.82 4.03 -1.95
C GLN A 22 18.92 4.93 -1.43
N ASN A 23 19.33 4.68 -0.20
CA ASN A 23 20.44 5.39 0.41
C ASN A 23 21.56 4.39 0.72
N ASN A 24 22.74 4.61 0.14
CA ASN A 24 23.92 3.83 0.45
C ASN A 24 24.85 4.66 1.33
N GLU A 25 24.78 4.45 2.62
CA GLU A 25 25.57 5.20 3.60
C GLU A 25 27.08 4.98 3.45
N ARG A 26 27.49 3.81 2.97
CA ARG A 26 28.92 3.47 2.83
C ARG A 26 29.63 4.33 1.79
N VAL A 27 28.93 4.71 0.73
CA VAL A 27 29.52 5.52 -0.35
C VAL A 27 28.90 6.91 -0.42
N LEU A 28 28.08 7.29 0.56
CA LEU A 28 27.40 8.58 0.62
C LEU A 28 26.60 8.88 -0.67
N ALA A 29 26.07 7.83 -1.27
CA ALA A 29 25.29 7.95 -2.49
C ALA A 29 23.82 7.65 -2.22
N TYR A 30 22.95 8.28 -2.98
CA TYR A 30 21.55 7.95 -2.96
C TYR A 30 21.01 7.86 -4.40
N SER A 31 19.93 7.15 -4.56
CA SER A 31 19.21 7.13 -5.82
C SER A 31 17.72 7.29 -5.56
N GLU A 32 17.05 7.95 -6.50
CA GLU A 32 15.62 8.19 -6.44
C GLU A 32 14.99 7.82 -7.78
N LYS A 33 13.76 7.32 -7.73
CA LYS A 33 12.99 7.03 -8.93
C LYS A 33 11.69 7.81 -8.87
N TRP A 34 11.31 8.39 -9.98
CA TRP A 34 10.08 9.17 -10.12
C TRP A 34 9.20 8.60 -11.22
N SER A 35 7.90 8.71 -11.06
CA SER A 35 6.93 8.26 -12.04
C SER A 35 5.76 9.24 -12.08
N ASP A 36 5.20 9.43 -13.26
CA ASP A 36 3.97 10.22 -13.41
C ASP A 36 2.70 9.41 -13.09
N ASP A 37 2.84 8.12 -12.83
CA ASP A 37 1.75 7.24 -12.49
C ASP A 37 1.68 7.04 -10.98
N ILE A 38 0.53 7.37 -10.38
CA ILE A 38 0.33 7.22 -8.94
C ILE A 38 0.42 5.75 -8.49
N GLU A 39 0.15 4.80 -9.37
CA GLU A 39 0.27 3.38 -9.03
C GLU A 39 1.71 2.97 -8.75
N ASP A 40 2.69 3.66 -9.34
CA ASP A 40 4.10 3.44 -9.10
C ASP A 40 4.61 4.15 -7.85
N ALA A 41 3.81 5.01 -7.24
CA ALA A 41 4.24 5.83 -6.11
C ALA A 41 4.56 4.98 -4.88
N LEU A 42 5.61 5.39 -4.16
CA LEU A 42 5.93 4.81 -2.86
C LEU A 42 4.83 5.17 -1.87
N ASN A 43 4.12 4.16 -1.38
CA ASN A 43 3.01 4.34 -0.45
C ASN A 43 3.53 4.39 0.98
N ILE A 44 3.33 5.53 1.63
CA ILE A 44 3.70 5.70 3.02
C ILE A 44 2.42 5.57 3.86
N PRO A 45 2.31 4.55 4.72
CA PRO A 45 1.14 4.44 5.59
C PRO A 45 1.01 5.68 6.48
N GLU A 46 -0.22 6.16 6.68
CA GLU A 46 -0.46 7.36 7.50
C GLU A 46 0.17 7.24 8.88
N GLU A 47 0.07 6.09 9.51
CA GLU A 47 0.62 5.86 10.85
C GLU A 47 2.13 6.04 10.91
N TYR A 48 2.85 5.70 9.84
CA TYR A 48 4.29 5.93 9.77
C TYR A 48 4.62 7.39 9.49
N TYR A 49 3.82 8.04 8.63
CA TYR A 49 4.05 9.45 8.31
C TYR A 49 3.87 10.35 9.53
N TYR A 50 2.82 10.10 10.32
CA TYR A 50 2.55 10.90 11.52
C TYR A 50 3.27 10.38 12.77
N GLY A 51 4.01 9.28 12.67
CA GLY A 51 4.75 8.67 13.77
C GLY A 51 6.20 9.12 13.84
N LYS A 52 7.09 8.16 14.16
CA LYS A 52 8.52 8.42 14.35
C LYS A 52 9.22 8.91 13.09
N ASP A 53 8.71 8.58 11.91
CA ASP A 53 9.36 8.87 10.64
C ASP A 53 8.88 10.18 10.00
N LYS A 54 8.04 10.95 10.68
CA LYS A 54 7.52 12.21 10.14
C LYS A 54 8.64 13.16 9.71
N GLU A 55 9.64 13.34 10.55
CA GLU A 55 10.77 14.23 10.26
C GLU A 55 11.56 13.75 9.04
N LYS A 56 11.79 12.45 8.94
CA LYS A 56 12.46 11.83 7.79
C LYS A 56 11.76 12.16 6.48
N TYR A 57 10.45 11.99 6.42
CA TYR A 57 9.68 12.25 5.19
C TYR A 57 9.60 13.74 4.86
N LEU A 58 9.54 14.61 5.86
CA LEU A 58 9.58 16.05 5.65
C LEU A 58 10.92 16.51 5.08
N ILE A 59 12.02 15.94 5.56
CA ILE A 59 13.36 16.23 5.04
C ILE A 59 13.48 15.74 3.60
N MET A 60 13.01 14.53 3.30
CA MET A 60 13.00 14.00 1.94
C MET A 60 12.19 14.90 0.99
N ALA A 61 11.02 15.35 1.43
CA ALA A 61 10.20 16.25 0.63
C ALA A 61 10.93 17.55 0.29
N LYS A 62 11.61 18.13 1.27
CA LYS A 62 12.41 19.35 1.05
C LYS A 62 13.60 19.11 0.11
N MET A 63 14.30 17.99 0.27
CA MET A 63 15.44 17.65 -0.59
C MET A 63 15.05 17.53 -2.05
N PHE A 64 13.87 17.00 -2.32
CA PHE A 64 13.40 16.72 -3.67
C PHE A 64 12.45 17.79 -4.22
N ASP A 65 12.23 18.87 -3.46
CA ASP A 65 11.25 19.92 -3.80
C ASP A 65 9.87 19.34 -4.09
N ALA A 66 9.46 18.41 -3.23
CA ALA A 66 8.19 17.70 -3.31
C ALA A 66 7.34 18.01 -2.09
N GLU A 67 6.06 17.67 -2.15
CA GLU A 67 5.17 17.82 -1.02
C GLU A 67 4.46 16.51 -0.71
N PRO A 68 4.14 16.24 0.57
CA PRO A 68 3.35 15.09 0.95
C PRO A 68 1.89 15.28 0.51
N ILE A 69 1.36 14.29 -0.17
CA ILE A 69 -0.03 14.29 -0.63
C ILE A 69 -0.75 13.09 0.00
N LYS A 70 -1.92 13.35 0.56
CA LYS A 70 -2.78 12.29 1.09
C LYS A 70 -3.62 11.71 -0.05
N VAL A 71 -3.53 10.40 -0.23
CA VAL A 71 -4.28 9.67 -1.23
C VAL A 71 -5.32 8.80 -0.55
N GLN A 72 -6.57 8.92 -1.00
CA GLN A 72 -7.64 8.01 -0.61
C GLN A 72 -8.04 7.20 -1.83
N ALA A 73 -7.72 5.91 -1.81
CA ALA A 73 -8.08 5.00 -2.88
C ALA A 73 -9.32 4.20 -2.47
N GLU A 74 -10.34 4.22 -3.29
CA GLU A 74 -11.57 3.47 -3.05
C GLU A 74 -11.62 2.29 -4.01
N TYR A 75 -11.81 1.10 -3.46
CA TYR A 75 -11.93 -0.13 -4.23
C TYR A 75 -13.37 -0.61 -4.17
N THR A 76 -13.96 -0.87 -5.33
CA THR A 76 -15.27 -1.51 -5.42
C THR A 76 -15.06 -2.98 -5.71
N LEU A 77 -15.49 -3.82 -4.78
CA LEU A 77 -15.33 -5.27 -4.88
C LEU A 77 -16.66 -5.90 -5.30
N THR A 78 -16.62 -6.69 -6.35
CA THR A 78 -17.79 -7.42 -6.85
C THR A 78 -17.41 -8.86 -7.16
N THR A 79 -18.39 -9.70 -7.35
CA THR A 79 -18.16 -11.01 -7.96
C THR A 79 -17.77 -10.82 -9.43
N LEU A 80 -17.28 -11.86 -10.08
CA LEU A 80 -16.85 -11.78 -11.49
C LEU A 80 -18.00 -11.43 -12.44
N ASP A 81 -19.24 -11.76 -12.09
CA ASP A 81 -20.42 -11.43 -12.87
C ASP A 81 -21.06 -10.09 -12.46
N GLY A 82 -20.37 -9.31 -11.63
CA GLY A 82 -20.76 -7.94 -11.31
C GLY A 82 -21.74 -7.79 -10.14
N GLN A 83 -21.98 -8.86 -9.40
CA GLN A 83 -22.88 -8.80 -8.24
C GLN A 83 -22.15 -8.32 -7.00
N GLU A 84 -22.88 -7.72 -6.08
CA GLU A 84 -22.34 -7.24 -4.83
C GLU A 84 -21.89 -8.40 -3.96
N LEU A 85 -20.69 -8.25 -3.32
CA LEU A 85 -20.19 -9.26 -2.42
C LEU A 85 -20.98 -9.26 -1.11
N PRO A 86 -21.27 -10.46 -0.54
CA PRO A 86 -21.85 -10.52 0.79
C PRO A 86 -20.85 -10.08 1.85
N GLU A 87 -21.34 -9.62 2.99
CA GLU A 87 -20.48 -9.26 4.10
C GLU A 87 -19.70 -10.49 4.59
N PRO A 88 -18.41 -10.30 4.99
CA PRO A 88 -17.64 -11.42 5.53
C PRO A 88 -18.30 -11.99 6.78
N VAL A 89 -18.50 -13.31 6.79
CA VAL A 89 -19.01 -14.01 7.96
C VAL A 89 -17.81 -14.39 8.83
N LYS A 90 -17.77 -13.84 10.03
CA LYS A 90 -16.72 -14.17 11.01
C LYS A 90 -17.12 -15.38 11.82
N ASP A 91 -17.20 -16.53 11.19
CA ASP A 91 -17.47 -17.79 11.88
C ASP A 91 -16.17 -18.63 11.88
N THR A 92 -15.57 -18.74 13.06
CA THR A 92 -14.31 -19.46 13.20
C THR A 92 -14.46 -20.98 13.09
N GLU A 93 -15.66 -21.52 13.30
CA GLU A 93 -15.90 -22.96 13.17
C GLU A 93 -15.88 -23.39 11.70
N ASP A 94 -16.48 -22.62 10.80
CA ASP A 94 -16.47 -22.90 9.37
C ASP A 94 -15.07 -22.88 8.79
N VAL A 95 -14.21 -21.99 9.29
CA VAL A 95 -12.81 -21.91 8.84
C VAL A 95 -12.06 -23.19 9.25
N LYS A 96 -12.27 -23.70 10.45
CA LYS A 96 -11.63 -24.93 10.90
C LYS A 96 -12.04 -26.14 10.07
N ASP A 97 -13.32 -26.25 9.75
CA ASP A 97 -13.82 -27.35 8.91
C ASP A 97 -13.26 -27.26 7.50
N SER A 98 -13.16 -26.07 6.95
CA SER A 98 -12.58 -25.85 5.62
C SER A 98 -11.10 -26.24 5.58
N ILE A 99 -10.34 -25.93 6.61
CA ILE A 99 -8.93 -26.30 6.73
C ILE A 99 -8.80 -27.83 6.82
N LYS A 100 -9.63 -28.50 7.61
CA LYS A 100 -9.60 -29.95 7.73
C LYS A 100 -9.89 -30.62 6.39
N ARG A 101 -10.88 -30.14 5.64
CA ARG A 101 -11.22 -30.67 4.31
C ARG A 101 -10.05 -30.50 3.34
N LEU A 102 -9.43 -29.34 3.36
CA LEU A 102 -8.28 -29.06 2.50
C LEU A 102 -7.11 -30.01 2.83
N LEU A 103 -6.81 -30.21 4.12
CA LEU A 103 -5.76 -31.11 4.55
C LEU A 103 -6.05 -32.56 4.15
N ASP A 104 -7.31 -33.02 4.25
CA ASP A 104 -7.72 -34.36 3.82
C ASP A 104 -7.51 -34.56 2.32
N ILE A 105 -7.87 -33.55 1.52
CA ILE A 105 -7.68 -33.61 0.07
C ILE A 105 -6.19 -33.69 -0.28
N LEU A 106 -5.36 -32.88 0.38
CA LEU A 106 -3.92 -32.88 0.15
C LEU A 106 -3.25 -34.17 0.61
N ALA A 107 -3.77 -34.82 1.65
CA ALA A 107 -3.23 -36.07 2.17
C ALA A 107 -3.53 -37.29 1.33
N LYS A 108 -4.54 -37.23 0.44
CA LYS A 108 -4.94 -38.32 -0.43
C LYS A 108 -4.14 -38.43 -1.73
N ASP A 109 -3.34 -37.48 -2.00
CA ASP A 109 -2.41 -37.53 -3.12
C ASP A 109 -1.08 -38.20 -2.70
#